data_d19bba3c2a1f7e797092ea1092ca2ca1
#
_entry.id   d19bba3c2a1f7e797092ea1092ca2ca1
#
_cell.length_a   1.000
_cell.length_b   1.000
_cell.length_c   1.000
_cell.angle_alpha   90.00
_cell.angle_beta   90.00
_cell.angle_gamma   90.00
#
_symmetry.space_group_name_H-M   'P 1'
#
loop_
_entity.id
_entity.type
_entity.pdbx_description
1 polymer ?
#
loop_
_entity_poly.entity_id
_entity_poly.type
_entity_poly.pdbx_seq_one_letter_code
_entity_poly.pdbx_strand_id
1 'polypeptide(L)'
;MPFVFESVLKDKNMGYSYTAEKPIKPQAVTRVAFVLLNNFSMMSFTGAIDALVTANLISDTPAFEVLTVGIKSRLVMSDLGIAISADLELSQLPDRIDVLIVAGGLRVKLISDPLLRRKLRNVASLGATMGGLWNGAFFLAEAQLMDGIECAFHPDGRAMMEDVFPKVLVSCRTHVIDRNRITCAGASSSLRMMLELITAKQGVSLTHAVEEILSCDQTTEVSGISTVIVDSDPTLPQTLKLALELMQKNIEEPLSIDELAECVNISRRQLERRFCRFVGATPTRYYLELRLTRARQLILQSNRPITDIAIATGFCSFANFHMRFRDFFGVAPSSYRATYERRR
;
A
#
# COMPACT_ATOMS: atom_id res chain seq x y z
N MET A 1 -34.58 -0.57 -15.61
CA MET A 1 -33.60 -0.66 -14.51
C MET A 1 -32.23 -0.64 -15.16
N PRO A 2 -31.32 0.25 -14.82
CA PRO A 2 -29.97 0.19 -15.36
C PRO A 2 -29.32 -1.09 -14.83
N PHE A 3 -28.76 -1.90 -15.70
CA PHE A 3 -27.94 -3.05 -15.34
C PHE A 3 -26.71 -2.55 -14.59
N VAL A 4 -26.66 -2.72 -13.29
CA VAL A 4 -25.45 -2.51 -12.50
C VAL A 4 -24.50 -3.65 -12.85
N PHE A 5 -23.42 -3.32 -13.57
CA PHE A 5 -22.39 -4.29 -13.90
C PHE A 5 -21.54 -4.54 -12.64
N GLU A 6 -21.63 -5.72 -12.08
CA GLU A 6 -20.82 -6.11 -10.94
C GLU A 6 -19.59 -6.90 -11.41
N SER A 7 -18.39 -6.36 -11.15
CA SER A 7 -17.14 -6.98 -11.54
C SER A 7 -16.82 -8.18 -10.65
N VAL A 8 -16.39 -9.29 -11.26
CA VAL A 8 -15.87 -10.46 -10.53
C VAL A 8 -14.48 -10.21 -9.95
N LEU A 9 -13.79 -9.16 -10.43
CA LEU A 9 -12.47 -8.74 -9.94
C LEU A 9 -12.55 -7.66 -8.86
N LYS A 10 -13.76 -7.18 -8.53
CA LYS A 10 -14.01 -6.07 -7.60
C LYS A 10 -13.29 -6.24 -6.26
N ASP A 11 -13.34 -7.44 -5.69
CA ASP A 11 -12.73 -7.72 -4.40
C ASP A 11 -11.25 -8.16 -4.51
N LYS A 12 -10.80 -8.51 -5.72
CA LYS A 12 -9.43 -9.02 -5.95
C LYS A 12 -8.49 -8.01 -6.58
N ASN A 13 -8.96 -7.24 -7.57
CA ASN A 13 -8.11 -6.36 -8.38
C ASN A 13 -8.69 -4.95 -8.56
N MET A 14 -9.87 -4.65 -8.04
CA MET A 14 -10.61 -3.43 -8.35
C MET A 14 -11.32 -2.83 -7.14
N GLY A 15 -10.68 -2.81 -5.99
CA GLY A 15 -11.14 -2.07 -4.82
C GLY A 15 -11.35 -0.56 -5.07
N TYR A 16 -11.16 -0.11 -6.31
CA TYR A 16 -11.26 1.26 -6.80
C TYR A 16 -12.50 1.56 -7.62
N SER A 17 -13.43 0.61 -7.75
CA SER A 17 -14.65 0.92 -8.49
C SER A 17 -15.49 1.90 -7.68
N TYR A 18 -15.69 3.09 -8.24
CA TYR A 18 -16.73 4.02 -7.85
C TYR A 18 -18.10 3.32 -7.90
N THR A 19 -18.45 2.58 -6.89
CA THR A 19 -19.84 2.29 -6.62
C THR A 19 -20.32 3.30 -5.60
N ALA A 20 -20.89 4.38 -6.11
CA ALA A 20 -21.72 5.28 -5.34
C ALA A 20 -22.96 4.53 -4.85
N GLU A 21 -22.80 3.61 -3.90
CA GLU A 21 -23.96 3.06 -3.17
C GLU A 21 -23.50 2.21 -1.98
N LYS A 22 -23.06 2.89 -0.96
CA LYS A 22 -23.37 2.72 0.48
C LYS A 22 -22.64 3.85 1.20
N PRO A 23 -23.30 4.65 2.01
CA PRO A 23 -22.57 5.53 2.92
C PRO A 23 -21.79 4.63 3.88
N ILE A 24 -20.50 4.43 3.57
CA ILE A 24 -19.55 3.90 4.54
C ILE A 24 -19.64 4.88 5.69
N LYS A 25 -19.95 4.41 6.89
CA LYS A 25 -19.87 5.24 8.10
C LYS A 25 -18.54 5.98 8.02
N PRO A 26 -18.52 7.32 8.18
CA PRO A 26 -17.28 8.05 8.11
C PRO A 26 -16.33 7.43 9.14
N GLN A 27 -15.33 6.74 8.64
CA GLN A 27 -14.29 6.15 9.48
C GLN A 27 -13.48 7.32 10.01
N ALA A 28 -13.24 7.38 11.31
CA ALA A 28 -12.49 8.48 11.90
C ALA A 28 -11.11 8.56 11.25
N VAL A 29 -10.73 9.75 10.77
CA VAL A 29 -9.41 10.00 10.18
C VAL A 29 -8.35 9.74 11.24
N THR A 30 -7.38 8.87 10.94
CA THR A 30 -6.27 8.55 11.84
C THR A 30 -5.17 9.60 11.70
N ARG A 31 -4.83 10.32 12.77
CA ARG A 31 -3.75 11.31 12.79
C ARG A 31 -2.41 10.67 13.05
N VAL A 32 -1.51 10.76 12.08
CA VAL A 32 -0.16 10.20 12.15
C VAL A 32 0.88 11.31 12.11
N ALA A 33 1.69 11.43 13.14
CA ALA A 33 2.77 12.42 13.21
C ALA A 33 4.15 11.74 13.12
N PHE A 34 5.00 12.23 12.21
CA PHE A 34 6.39 11.82 12.09
C PHE A 34 7.31 12.89 12.68
N VAL A 35 7.97 12.56 13.79
CA VAL A 35 9.01 13.41 14.37
C VAL A 35 10.34 13.12 13.65
N LEU A 36 10.82 14.07 12.87
CA LEU A 36 12.02 13.96 12.08
C LEU A 36 13.24 14.38 12.91
N LEU A 37 14.15 13.46 13.15
CA LEU A 37 15.42 13.76 13.80
C LEU A 37 16.43 14.25 12.75
N ASN A 38 17.37 15.11 13.14
CA ASN A 38 18.45 15.51 12.22
C ASN A 38 19.25 14.29 11.74
N ASN A 39 19.48 14.19 10.44
CA ASN A 39 20.04 13.04 9.73
C ASN A 39 19.15 11.77 9.79
N PHE A 40 17.84 11.95 9.89
CA PHE A 40 16.90 10.83 9.75
C PHE A 40 17.07 10.11 8.41
N SER A 41 16.77 8.83 8.38
CA SER A 41 16.81 8.06 7.13
C SER A 41 15.68 8.48 6.19
N MET A 42 16.04 9.12 5.08
CA MET A 42 15.08 9.52 4.05
C MET A 42 14.33 8.30 3.51
N MET A 43 15.02 7.20 3.26
CA MET A 43 14.40 5.99 2.72
C MET A 43 13.39 5.36 3.69
N SER A 44 13.69 5.30 5.00
CA SER A 44 12.74 4.81 6.00
C SER A 44 11.52 5.72 6.12
N PHE A 45 11.73 7.02 6.10
CA PHE A 45 10.67 8.01 6.20
C PHE A 45 9.77 7.97 4.96
N THR A 46 10.35 8.02 3.75
CA THR A 46 9.57 8.01 2.51
C THR A 46 8.79 6.71 2.34
N GLY A 47 9.38 5.54 2.66
CA GLY A 47 8.67 4.28 2.62
C GLY A 47 7.48 4.22 3.59
N ALA A 48 7.61 4.85 4.77
CA ALA A 48 6.53 4.92 5.73
C ALA A 48 5.42 5.90 5.32
N ILE A 49 5.78 7.10 4.87
CA ILE A 49 4.79 8.13 4.51
C ILE A 49 4.06 7.79 3.21
N ASP A 50 4.75 7.18 2.24
CA ASP A 50 4.19 6.83 0.94
C ASP A 50 3.05 5.80 1.07
N ALA A 51 3.15 4.86 2.00
CA ALA A 51 2.05 3.94 2.30
C ALA A 51 0.76 4.67 2.72
N LEU A 52 0.87 5.68 3.59
CA LEU A 52 -0.27 6.46 4.08
C LEU A 52 -0.84 7.40 3.00
N VAL A 53 0.04 8.05 2.25
CA VAL A 53 -0.36 8.93 1.13
C VAL A 53 -1.06 8.11 0.05
N THR A 54 -0.51 6.95 -0.30
CA THR A 54 -1.13 6.03 -1.26
C THR A 54 -2.49 5.53 -0.75
N ALA A 55 -2.60 5.19 0.53
CA ALA A 55 -3.89 4.82 1.13
C ALA A 55 -4.93 5.94 0.98
N ASN A 56 -4.54 7.20 1.19
CA ASN A 56 -5.44 8.34 0.99
C ASN A 56 -5.83 8.55 -0.48
N LEU A 57 -4.87 8.34 -1.41
CA LEU A 57 -5.12 8.51 -2.86
C LEU A 57 -6.18 7.54 -3.40
N ILE A 58 -6.26 6.36 -2.81
CA ILE A 58 -7.16 5.30 -3.26
C ILE A 58 -8.44 5.20 -2.45
N SER A 59 -8.53 5.93 -1.33
CA SER A 59 -9.74 6.00 -0.50
C SER A 59 -10.67 7.09 -0.99
N ASP A 60 -11.99 6.88 -0.87
CA ASP A 60 -13.01 7.90 -1.22
C ASP A 60 -12.91 9.14 -0.34
N THR A 61 -12.51 8.94 0.92
CA THR A 61 -12.24 10.00 1.90
C THR A 61 -10.86 9.76 2.52
N PRO A 62 -10.11 10.82 2.88
CA PRO A 62 -8.81 10.64 3.52
C PRO A 62 -8.92 9.75 4.78
N ALA A 63 -8.18 8.65 4.78
CA ALA A 63 -8.11 7.71 5.90
C ALA A 63 -7.10 8.16 6.97
N PHE A 64 -6.09 8.92 6.55
CA PHE A 64 -4.99 9.39 7.39
C PHE A 64 -4.75 10.90 7.23
N GLU A 65 -4.56 11.58 8.34
CA GLU A 65 -4.00 12.94 8.40
C GLU A 65 -2.52 12.82 8.78
N VAL A 66 -1.62 13.11 7.84
CA VAL A 66 -0.17 12.94 8.03
C VAL A 66 0.46 14.27 8.35
N LEU A 67 1.21 14.34 9.46
CA LEU A 67 1.94 15.50 9.92
C LEU A 67 3.43 15.19 10.02
N THR A 68 4.28 16.11 9.58
CA THR A 68 5.72 16.06 9.76
C THR A 68 6.15 17.10 10.81
N VAL A 69 7.06 16.72 11.69
CA VAL A 69 7.40 17.51 12.89
C VAL A 69 8.92 17.57 13.06
N GLY A 70 9.47 18.77 13.06
CA GLY A 70 10.87 18.98 13.45
C GLY A 70 10.98 19.28 14.95
N ILE A 71 12.12 18.93 15.59
CA ILE A 71 12.25 19.12 17.06
C ILE A 71 12.36 20.59 17.44
N LYS A 72 13.30 21.33 16.85
CA LYS A 72 13.61 22.73 17.17
C LYS A 72 13.48 23.67 15.97
N SER A 73 13.28 23.13 14.80
CA SER A 73 13.15 23.83 13.53
C SER A 73 12.29 23.01 12.60
N ARG A 74 11.52 23.67 11.77
CA ARG A 74 10.76 23.03 10.70
C ARG A 74 11.67 22.54 9.58
N LEU A 75 12.85 23.12 9.39
CA LEU A 75 13.82 22.66 8.40
C LEU A 75 14.69 21.55 9.01
N VAL A 76 14.52 20.33 8.54
CA VAL A 76 15.21 19.13 9.04
C VAL A 76 16.02 18.49 7.92
N MET A 77 17.28 18.24 8.17
CA MET A 77 18.21 17.61 7.22
C MET A 77 18.13 16.09 7.33
N SER A 78 18.00 15.41 6.19
CA SER A 78 18.06 13.95 6.11
C SER A 78 19.51 13.43 6.04
N ASP A 79 19.68 12.13 6.10
CA ASP A 79 20.96 11.41 5.92
C ASP A 79 21.54 11.55 4.52
N LEU A 80 20.71 11.90 3.52
CA LEU A 80 21.12 12.13 2.14
C LEU A 80 21.49 13.60 1.85
N GLY A 81 21.45 14.49 2.84
CA GLY A 81 21.68 15.91 2.64
C GLY A 81 20.51 16.66 2.00
N ILE A 82 19.34 16.04 1.92
CA ILE A 82 18.10 16.67 1.45
C ILE A 82 17.37 17.23 2.67
N ALA A 83 17.04 18.51 2.62
CA ALA A 83 16.26 19.17 3.68
C ALA A 83 14.75 19.02 3.43
N ILE A 84 14.01 18.67 4.48
CA ILE A 84 12.54 18.68 4.49
C ILE A 84 12.05 19.85 5.33
N SER A 85 11.09 20.61 4.82
CA SER A 85 10.34 21.57 5.60
C SER A 85 9.17 20.83 6.27
N ALA A 86 9.30 20.56 7.57
CA ALA A 86 8.25 19.95 8.37
C ALA A 86 7.04 20.92 8.54
N ASP A 87 5.85 20.33 8.72
CA ASP A 87 4.61 21.10 8.92
C ASP A 87 4.64 21.89 10.22
N LEU A 88 5.19 21.28 11.28
CA LEU A 88 5.18 21.84 12.64
C LEU A 88 6.55 21.72 13.31
N GLU A 89 6.76 22.52 14.34
CA GLU A 89 7.76 22.23 15.37
C GLU A 89 7.14 21.37 16.48
N LEU A 90 7.97 20.61 17.20
CA LEU A 90 7.52 19.69 18.26
C LEU A 90 6.73 20.41 19.38
N SER A 91 7.04 21.66 19.65
CA SER A 91 6.29 22.52 20.59
C SER A 91 4.86 22.81 20.17
N GLN A 92 4.60 22.78 18.86
CA GLN A 92 3.29 23.09 18.24
C GLN A 92 2.45 21.82 18.02
N LEU A 93 3.06 20.63 18.13
CA LEU A 93 2.35 19.36 17.91
C LEU A 93 1.24 19.18 18.97
N PRO A 94 -0.03 18.97 18.57
CA PRO A 94 -1.10 18.65 19.50
C PRO A 94 -0.79 17.38 20.31
N ASP A 95 -1.31 17.28 21.54
CA ASP A 95 -1.13 16.06 22.34
C ASP A 95 -2.04 14.91 21.87
N ARG A 96 -3.19 15.23 21.25
CA ARG A 96 -4.12 14.24 20.69
C ARG A 96 -3.70 13.86 19.29
N ILE A 97 -2.82 12.85 19.23
CA ILE A 97 -2.37 12.18 18.01
C ILE A 97 -2.66 10.69 18.18
N ASP A 98 -3.11 10.02 17.12
CA ASP A 98 -3.43 8.60 17.18
C ASP A 98 -2.18 7.73 17.03
N VAL A 99 -1.21 8.18 16.22
CA VAL A 99 0.06 7.50 15.97
C VAL A 99 1.19 8.53 15.95
N LEU A 100 2.22 8.36 16.76
CA LEU A 100 3.41 9.21 16.74
C LEU A 100 4.65 8.36 16.48
N ILE A 101 5.37 8.66 15.42
CA ILE A 101 6.52 7.91 14.94
C ILE A 101 7.77 8.77 14.99
N VAL A 102 8.82 8.30 15.66
CA VAL A 102 10.14 8.95 15.64
C VAL A 102 10.95 8.41 14.46
N ALA A 103 11.27 9.26 13.51
CA ALA A 103 12.08 8.91 12.35
C ALA A 103 13.57 9.05 12.68
N GLY A 104 14.21 7.92 12.92
CA GLY A 104 15.66 7.80 13.13
C GLY A 104 16.42 7.51 11.84
N GLY A 105 17.72 7.21 11.95
CA GLY A 105 18.61 6.90 10.84
C GLY A 105 20.03 6.62 11.32
N LEU A 106 20.87 6.04 10.46
CA LEU A 106 22.25 5.64 10.80
C LEU A 106 23.10 6.78 11.41
N ARG A 107 22.92 8.01 10.92
CA ARG A 107 23.71 9.19 11.33
C ARG A 107 23.04 10.01 12.44
N VAL A 108 21.92 9.56 12.95
CA VAL A 108 21.24 10.24 14.06
C VAL A 108 22.06 10.07 15.34
N LYS A 109 22.35 11.18 16.02
CA LYS A 109 22.99 11.14 17.32
C LYS A 109 21.97 10.70 18.38
N LEU A 110 22.30 9.65 19.12
CA LEU A 110 21.46 9.10 20.20
C LEU A 110 21.70 9.93 21.49
N ILE A 111 21.24 11.16 21.46
CA ILE A 111 21.36 12.12 22.59
C ILE A 111 19.98 12.47 23.08
N SER A 112 19.79 12.39 24.41
CA SER A 112 18.56 12.77 25.06
C SER A 112 18.13 14.19 24.71
N ASP A 113 16.86 14.34 24.29
CA ASP A 113 16.22 15.63 24.17
C ASP A 113 15.03 15.71 25.16
N PRO A 114 15.10 16.56 26.21
CA PRO A 114 14.07 16.62 27.23
C PRO A 114 12.68 17.02 26.69
N LEU A 115 12.65 17.85 25.63
CA LEU A 115 11.39 18.25 25.00
C LEU A 115 10.74 17.06 24.28
N LEU A 116 11.53 16.32 23.48
CA LEU A 116 11.08 15.10 22.81
C LEU A 116 10.58 14.07 23.82
N ARG A 117 11.38 13.76 24.84
CA ARG A 117 11.03 12.79 25.88
C ARG A 117 9.71 13.13 26.58
N ARG A 118 9.53 14.40 26.98
CA ARG A 118 8.28 14.86 27.61
C ARG A 118 7.09 14.69 26.66
N LYS A 119 7.24 15.10 25.39
CA LYS A 119 6.18 14.99 24.38
C LYS A 119 5.78 13.55 24.12
N LEU A 120 6.77 12.64 23.98
CA LEU A 120 6.52 11.21 23.81
C LEU A 120 5.68 10.63 24.97
N ARG A 121 6.04 10.96 26.22
CA ARG A 121 5.28 10.53 27.39
C ARG A 121 3.85 11.08 27.42
N ASN A 122 3.68 12.35 27.12
CA ASN A 122 2.36 12.97 27.10
C ASN A 122 1.45 12.31 26.06
N VAL A 123 1.93 12.17 24.81
CA VAL A 123 1.15 11.55 23.73
C VAL A 123 0.85 10.08 24.03
N ALA A 124 1.82 9.33 24.57
CA ALA A 124 1.63 7.95 24.97
C ALA A 124 0.59 7.77 26.09
N SER A 125 0.55 8.69 27.06
CA SER A 125 -0.42 8.65 28.17
C SER A 125 -1.87 8.87 27.72
N LEU A 126 -2.08 9.44 26.54
CA LEU A 126 -3.39 9.61 25.91
C LEU A 126 -3.80 8.41 25.04
N GLY A 127 -3.02 7.32 25.05
CA GLY A 127 -3.35 6.07 24.37
C GLY A 127 -2.86 5.96 22.92
N ALA A 128 -2.04 6.90 22.45
CA ALA A 128 -1.50 6.86 21.10
C ALA A 128 -0.61 5.63 20.85
N THR A 129 -0.60 5.17 19.62
CA THR A 129 0.40 4.20 19.14
C THR A 129 1.73 4.93 18.95
N MET A 130 2.79 4.41 19.58
CA MET A 130 4.11 5.01 19.53
C MET A 130 5.01 4.21 18.60
N GLY A 131 5.67 4.87 17.64
CA GLY A 131 6.48 4.22 16.64
C GLY A 131 7.93 4.69 16.57
N GLY A 132 8.81 3.80 16.08
CA GLY A 132 10.22 4.12 15.82
C GLY A 132 10.69 3.54 14.49
N LEU A 133 11.19 4.39 13.60
CA LEU A 133 11.88 3.97 12.38
C LEU A 133 13.39 3.94 12.67
N TRP A 134 14.04 2.87 12.25
CA TRP A 134 15.47 2.65 12.44
C TRP A 134 15.84 2.71 13.93
N ASN A 135 16.70 3.66 14.33
CA ASN A 135 17.03 3.90 15.72
C ASN A 135 16.10 4.88 16.45
N GLY A 136 14.95 5.22 15.87
CA GLY A 136 13.91 6.01 16.51
C GLY A 136 13.35 5.36 17.78
N ALA A 137 13.37 4.02 17.84
CA ALA A 137 12.97 3.25 19.02
C ALA A 137 13.85 3.53 20.27
N PHE A 138 15.10 3.98 20.11
CA PHE A 138 15.96 4.43 21.21
C PHE A 138 15.28 5.54 22.03
N PHE A 139 14.69 6.52 21.38
CA PHE A 139 14.04 7.66 22.05
C PHE A 139 12.75 7.24 22.76
N LEU A 140 12.07 6.20 22.28
CA LEU A 140 10.95 5.58 22.98
C LEU A 140 11.41 4.85 24.25
N ALA A 141 12.51 4.11 24.17
CA ALA A 141 13.11 3.42 25.31
C ALA A 141 13.61 4.42 26.35
N GLU A 142 14.29 5.51 25.94
CA GLU A 142 14.72 6.59 26.80
C GLU A 142 13.54 7.30 27.51
N ALA A 143 12.40 7.40 26.83
CA ALA A 143 11.16 7.89 27.43
C ALA A 143 10.48 6.87 28.36
N GLN A 144 11.07 5.68 28.60
CA GLN A 144 10.52 4.58 29.41
C GLN A 144 9.19 4.03 28.85
N LEU A 145 9.04 4.03 27.55
CA LEU A 145 7.83 3.58 26.86
C LEU A 145 7.97 2.17 26.27
N MET A 146 9.12 1.52 26.47
CA MET A 146 9.45 0.23 25.87
C MET A 146 9.74 -0.89 26.89
N ASP A 147 9.60 -0.65 28.19
CA ASP A 147 9.84 -1.66 29.23
C ASP A 147 8.90 -2.86 29.04
N GLY A 148 9.48 -4.08 28.90
CA GLY A 148 8.75 -5.32 28.66
C GLY A 148 8.04 -5.39 27.28
N ILE A 149 8.47 -4.58 26.31
CA ILE A 149 7.94 -4.52 24.94
C ILE A 149 8.98 -5.08 23.97
N GLU A 150 8.53 -5.90 23.02
CA GLU A 150 9.37 -6.37 21.92
C GLU A 150 9.64 -5.21 20.94
N CYS A 151 10.91 -5.08 20.52
CA CYS A 151 11.38 -3.96 19.71
C CYS A 151 12.26 -4.44 18.56
N ALA A 152 11.92 -4.08 17.32
CA ALA A 152 12.84 -4.20 16.20
C ALA A 152 13.84 -3.04 16.23
N PHE A 153 15.12 -3.36 16.10
CA PHE A 153 16.19 -2.38 16.06
C PHE A 153 17.26 -2.77 15.02
N HIS A 154 17.95 -1.77 14.45
CA HIS A 154 18.98 -2.04 13.46
C HIS A 154 20.07 -2.97 14.03
N PRO A 155 20.55 -3.98 13.26
CA PRO A 155 21.50 -4.98 13.77
C PRO A 155 22.72 -4.38 14.47
N ASP A 156 23.32 -3.32 13.90
CA ASP A 156 24.53 -2.68 14.43
C ASP A 156 24.33 -2.02 15.82
N GLY A 157 23.08 -1.75 16.19
CA GLY A 157 22.77 -1.10 17.48
C GLY A 157 22.09 -2.00 18.50
N ARG A 158 21.82 -3.27 18.19
CA ARG A 158 21.07 -4.17 19.10
C ARG A 158 21.78 -4.36 20.43
N ALA A 159 23.06 -4.68 20.40
CA ALA A 159 23.85 -4.88 21.63
C ALA A 159 23.81 -3.62 22.52
N MET A 160 23.96 -2.44 21.92
CA MET A 160 23.85 -1.17 22.65
C MET A 160 22.46 -0.99 23.26
N MET A 161 21.38 -1.32 22.52
CA MET A 161 20.01 -1.22 23.04
C MET A 161 19.80 -2.15 24.25
N GLU A 162 20.29 -3.39 24.19
CA GLU A 162 20.21 -4.38 25.28
C GLU A 162 20.99 -3.92 26.50
N ASP A 163 22.19 -3.36 26.31
CA ASP A 163 23.02 -2.87 27.40
C ASP A 163 22.44 -1.63 28.11
N VAL A 164 21.93 -0.66 27.31
CA VAL A 164 21.42 0.62 27.83
C VAL A 164 20.00 0.48 28.39
N PHE A 165 19.19 -0.39 27.81
CA PHE A 165 17.78 -0.59 28.15
C PHE A 165 17.48 -2.08 28.40
N PRO A 166 17.97 -2.68 29.51
CA PRO A 166 17.88 -4.13 29.76
C PRO A 166 16.45 -4.65 29.94
N LYS A 167 15.46 -3.77 30.06
CA LYS A 167 14.04 -4.16 30.14
C LYS A 167 13.35 -4.20 28.77
N VAL A 168 14.00 -3.75 27.71
CA VAL A 168 13.47 -3.79 26.35
C VAL A 168 13.79 -5.15 25.73
N LEU A 169 12.81 -5.78 25.10
CA LEU A 169 13.01 -7.08 24.45
C LEU A 169 13.45 -6.85 22.99
N VAL A 170 14.76 -6.81 22.76
CA VAL A 170 15.31 -6.52 21.41
C VAL A 170 15.17 -7.76 20.51
N SER A 171 14.53 -7.58 19.37
CA SER A 171 14.19 -8.64 18.41
C SER A 171 15.11 -8.63 17.19
N CYS A 172 15.31 -9.82 16.60
CA CYS A 172 15.97 -9.97 15.30
C CYS A 172 15.05 -9.73 14.11
N ARG A 173 13.76 -9.52 14.31
CA ARG A 173 12.76 -9.27 13.27
C ARG A 173 13.02 -7.93 12.60
N THR A 174 12.61 -7.82 11.36
CA THR A 174 12.77 -6.57 10.57
C THR A 174 11.84 -5.46 11.04
N HIS A 175 10.67 -5.82 11.54
CA HIS A 175 9.73 -4.93 12.21
C HIS A 175 8.95 -5.70 13.27
N VAL A 176 8.42 -4.99 14.23
CA VAL A 176 7.64 -5.54 15.35
C VAL A 176 6.47 -4.61 15.64
N ILE A 177 5.30 -5.21 15.81
CA ILE A 177 4.13 -4.58 16.42
C ILE A 177 3.84 -5.32 17.71
N ASP A 178 4.03 -4.67 18.85
CA ASP A 178 3.72 -5.20 20.17
C ASP A 178 2.83 -4.21 20.92
N ARG A 179 1.60 -4.63 21.23
CA ARG A 179 0.56 -3.78 21.82
C ARG A 179 0.35 -2.50 21.00
N ASN A 180 0.58 -1.33 21.60
CA ASN A 180 0.54 -0.03 20.94
C ASN A 180 1.94 0.53 20.63
N ARG A 181 2.91 -0.33 20.35
CA ARG A 181 4.26 0.02 19.88
C ARG A 181 4.54 -0.59 18.54
N ILE A 182 5.10 0.22 17.63
CA ILE A 182 5.46 -0.21 16.29
C ILE A 182 6.90 0.21 15.99
N THR A 183 7.76 -0.72 15.64
CA THR A 183 9.19 -0.45 15.42
C THR A 183 9.70 -1.19 14.19
N CYS A 184 10.61 -0.58 13.44
CA CYS A 184 11.28 -1.24 12.34
C CYS A 184 12.80 -1.03 12.38
N ALA A 185 13.54 -2.05 11.94
CA ALA A 185 15.00 -2.09 12.01
C ALA A 185 15.73 -1.31 10.92
N GLY A 186 15.06 -0.96 9.83
CA GLY A 186 15.72 -0.31 8.69
C GLY A 186 14.77 0.22 7.62
N ALA A 187 15.36 0.67 6.52
CA ALA A 187 14.68 1.40 5.48
C ALA A 187 13.54 0.60 4.80
N SER A 188 13.82 -0.61 4.34
CA SER A 188 12.84 -1.42 3.61
C SER A 188 11.71 -1.99 4.49
N SER A 189 11.95 -2.09 5.80
CA SER A 189 10.95 -2.63 6.73
C SER A 189 9.94 -1.58 7.22
N SER A 190 10.19 -0.29 6.98
CA SER A 190 9.25 0.77 7.34
C SER A 190 7.94 0.69 6.56
N LEU A 191 8.01 0.41 5.25
CA LEU A 191 6.83 0.19 4.41
C LEU A 191 5.98 -0.97 4.94
N ARG A 192 6.58 -2.13 5.21
CA ARG A 192 5.85 -3.30 5.74
C ARG A 192 5.19 -3.01 7.09
N MET A 193 5.89 -2.34 8.00
CA MET A 193 5.33 -1.91 9.27
C MET A 193 4.11 -1.01 9.09
N MET A 194 4.15 -0.08 8.13
CA MET A 194 3.02 0.81 7.85
C MET A 194 1.85 0.09 7.18
N LEU A 195 2.10 -0.90 6.34
CA LEU A 195 1.04 -1.74 5.76
C LEU A 195 0.28 -2.52 6.85
N GLU A 196 0.99 -3.05 7.85
CA GLU A 196 0.34 -3.68 9.02
C GLU A 196 -0.46 -2.67 9.85
N LEU A 197 0.06 -1.44 10.03
CA LEU A 197 -0.70 -0.36 10.68
C LEU A 197 -1.97 -0.01 9.90
N ILE A 198 -1.89 0.10 8.58
CA ILE A 198 -3.06 0.34 7.70
C ILE A 198 -4.06 -0.80 7.87
N THR A 199 -3.61 -2.05 7.87
CA THR A 199 -4.47 -3.21 8.12
C THR A 199 -5.22 -3.10 9.44
N ALA A 200 -4.51 -2.75 10.51
CA ALA A 200 -5.10 -2.62 11.85
C ALA A 200 -6.10 -1.48 11.98
N LYS A 201 -5.94 -0.39 11.22
CA LYS A 201 -6.78 0.83 11.30
C LYS A 201 -7.91 0.84 10.27
N GLN A 202 -7.68 0.33 9.06
CA GLN A 202 -8.54 0.49 7.90
C GLN A 202 -8.97 -0.85 7.27
N GLY A 203 -8.38 -1.95 7.70
CA GLY A 203 -8.68 -3.29 7.22
C GLY A 203 -7.83 -3.76 6.04
N VAL A 204 -7.93 -5.06 5.77
CA VAL A 204 -7.08 -5.79 4.80
C VAL A 204 -7.28 -5.31 3.36
N SER A 205 -8.51 -4.94 2.99
CA SER A 205 -8.84 -4.54 1.62
C SER A 205 -8.05 -3.30 1.17
N LEU A 206 -7.98 -2.26 2.01
CA LEU A 206 -7.20 -1.06 1.71
C LEU A 206 -5.70 -1.37 1.66
N THR A 207 -5.20 -2.22 2.56
CA THR A 207 -3.79 -2.62 2.58
C THR A 207 -3.39 -3.32 1.29
N HIS A 208 -4.16 -4.29 0.82
CA HIS A 208 -3.87 -4.95 -0.46
C HIS A 208 -3.85 -3.99 -1.64
N ALA A 209 -4.74 -3.02 -1.65
CA ALA A 209 -4.76 -2.01 -2.70
C ALA A 209 -3.51 -1.10 -2.66
N VAL A 210 -3.03 -0.74 -1.46
CA VAL A 210 -1.76 -0.01 -1.28
C VAL A 210 -0.57 -0.86 -1.72
N GLU A 211 -0.51 -2.13 -1.30
CA GLU A 211 0.53 -3.08 -1.69
C GLU A 211 0.60 -3.24 -3.22
N GLU A 212 -0.53 -3.37 -3.88
CA GLU A 212 -0.59 -3.50 -5.34
C GLU A 212 0.04 -2.28 -6.04
N ILE A 213 -0.26 -1.06 -5.56
CA ILE A 213 0.30 0.16 -6.14
C ILE A 213 1.80 0.27 -5.87
N LEU A 214 2.22 0.08 -4.62
CA LEU A 214 3.62 0.26 -4.23
C LEU A 214 4.52 -0.90 -4.67
N SER A 215 3.96 -2.09 -4.89
CA SER A 215 4.70 -3.26 -5.39
C SER A 215 4.82 -3.29 -6.91
N CYS A 216 4.10 -2.45 -7.64
CA CYS A 216 4.25 -2.34 -9.11
C CYS A 216 5.67 -1.95 -9.55
N ASP A 217 6.44 -1.30 -8.69
CA ASP A 217 7.85 -0.97 -8.98
C ASP A 217 8.79 -2.18 -8.86
N GLN A 218 8.37 -3.27 -8.23
CA GLN A 218 9.14 -4.53 -8.17
C GLN A 218 8.93 -5.43 -9.39
N THR A 219 8.01 -5.08 -10.28
CA THR A 219 7.64 -5.89 -11.44
C THR A 219 8.30 -5.45 -12.74
N THR A 220 9.58 -5.04 -12.71
CA THR A 220 10.32 -4.86 -13.96
C THR A 220 10.71 -6.19 -14.63
N GLU A 221 10.44 -7.34 -14.02
CA GLU A 221 10.71 -8.66 -14.62
C GLU A 221 9.59 -9.69 -14.56
N VAL A 222 8.42 -9.37 -14.00
CA VAL A 222 7.28 -10.29 -14.08
C VAL A 222 6.04 -9.55 -14.53
N SER A 223 5.76 -9.65 -15.80
CA SER A 223 4.47 -9.30 -16.40
C SER A 223 3.35 -9.93 -15.57
N GLY A 224 2.55 -9.13 -14.89
CA GLY A 224 1.32 -9.76 -14.43
C GLY A 224 0.67 -9.12 -13.23
N ILE A 225 -0.52 -8.69 -13.47
CA ILE A 225 -1.61 -8.57 -12.53
C ILE A 225 -1.57 -9.76 -11.58
N SER A 226 -1.34 -9.46 -10.30
CA SER A 226 -1.50 -10.35 -9.13
C SER A 226 -1.44 -11.86 -9.39
N THR A 227 -0.27 -12.38 -9.74
CA THR A 227 0.03 -13.82 -9.70
C THR A 227 -0.04 -14.38 -8.27
N VAL A 228 0.06 -13.52 -7.26
CA VAL A 228 0.11 -13.89 -5.85
C VAL A 228 -1.18 -14.58 -5.35
N ILE A 229 -2.33 -14.28 -5.94
CA ILE A 229 -3.60 -14.91 -5.51
C ILE A 229 -3.83 -16.25 -6.21
N VAL A 230 -3.34 -16.42 -7.43
CA VAL A 230 -3.52 -17.66 -8.20
C VAL A 230 -2.54 -18.75 -7.74
N ASP A 231 -1.30 -18.38 -7.40
CA ASP A 231 -0.29 -19.32 -6.90
C ASP A 231 -0.48 -19.68 -5.41
N SER A 232 -1.10 -18.83 -4.63
CA SER A 232 -1.25 -19.04 -3.18
C SER A 232 -2.53 -19.80 -2.78
N ASP A 233 -3.47 -20.00 -3.68
CA ASP A 233 -4.65 -20.82 -3.37
C ASP A 233 -4.41 -22.29 -3.73
N PRO A 234 -4.10 -23.16 -2.74
CA PRO A 234 -3.86 -24.58 -2.98
C PRO A 234 -5.10 -25.32 -3.46
N THR A 235 -6.29 -24.71 -3.38
CA THR A 235 -7.56 -25.35 -3.75
C THR A 235 -7.88 -25.22 -5.24
N LEU A 236 -7.19 -24.33 -5.99
CA LEU A 236 -7.43 -24.14 -7.41
C LEU A 236 -6.83 -25.28 -8.25
N PRO A 237 -7.61 -25.88 -9.17
CA PRO A 237 -7.09 -26.87 -10.10
C PRO A 237 -5.92 -26.34 -10.95
N GLN A 238 -4.88 -27.12 -11.14
CA GLN A 238 -3.68 -26.74 -11.90
C GLN A 238 -4.00 -26.23 -13.31
N THR A 239 -4.97 -26.85 -13.99
CA THR A 239 -5.42 -26.42 -15.32
C THR A 239 -6.09 -25.04 -15.31
N LEU A 240 -6.73 -24.66 -14.20
CA LEU A 240 -7.31 -23.34 -14.05
C LEU A 240 -6.21 -22.29 -13.79
N LYS A 241 -5.24 -22.61 -12.95
CA LYS A 241 -4.06 -21.75 -12.72
C LYS A 241 -3.36 -21.44 -14.04
N LEU A 242 -3.06 -22.46 -14.83
CA LEU A 242 -2.40 -22.33 -16.13
C LEU A 242 -3.24 -21.48 -17.11
N ALA A 243 -4.57 -21.67 -17.15
CA ALA A 243 -5.45 -20.85 -17.98
C ALA A 243 -5.43 -19.35 -17.58
N LEU A 244 -5.45 -19.08 -16.27
CA LEU A 244 -5.36 -17.70 -15.74
C LEU A 244 -4.00 -17.06 -16.08
N GLU A 245 -2.90 -17.80 -15.97
CA GLU A 245 -1.56 -17.33 -16.37
C GLU A 245 -1.48 -17.04 -17.87
N LEU A 246 -2.05 -17.91 -18.71
CA LEU A 246 -2.07 -17.72 -20.17
C LEU A 246 -2.86 -16.45 -20.53
N MET A 247 -4.01 -16.21 -19.88
CA MET A 247 -4.77 -14.96 -20.08
C MET A 247 -3.97 -13.72 -19.69
N GLN A 248 -3.20 -13.78 -18.62
CA GLN A 248 -2.36 -12.67 -18.16
C GLN A 248 -1.21 -12.38 -19.12
N LYS A 249 -0.57 -13.41 -19.65
CA LYS A 249 0.56 -13.29 -20.59
C LYS A 249 0.14 -12.83 -21.98
N ASN A 250 -1.12 -13.04 -22.36
CA ASN A 250 -1.63 -12.75 -23.70
C ASN A 250 -2.72 -11.64 -23.69
N ILE A 251 -2.43 -10.51 -23.00
CA ILE A 251 -3.36 -9.37 -22.93
C ILE A 251 -3.43 -8.61 -24.25
N GLU A 252 -2.29 -8.39 -24.91
CA GLU A 252 -2.16 -7.65 -26.16
C GLU A 252 -2.70 -8.44 -27.36
N GLU A 253 -2.41 -9.73 -27.39
CA GLU A 253 -2.92 -10.68 -28.40
C GLU A 253 -3.76 -11.76 -27.70
N PRO A 254 -5.04 -11.49 -27.42
CA PRO A 254 -5.84 -12.38 -26.60
C PRO A 254 -6.13 -13.69 -27.30
N LEU A 255 -5.79 -14.80 -26.64
CA LEU A 255 -6.19 -16.12 -27.05
C LEU A 255 -7.71 -16.29 -26.99
N SER A 256 -8.29 -16.98 -27.97
CA SER A 256 -9.68 -17.41 -27.90
C SER A 256 -9.90 -18.40 -26.73
N ILE A 257 -11.14 -18.57 -26.31
CA ILE A 257 -11.46 -19.51 -25.24
C ILE A 257 -11.20 -20.96 -25.67
N ASP A 258 -11.29 -21.24 -26.95
CA ASP A 258 -11.00 -22.55 -27.52
C ASP A 258 -9.48 -22.83 -27.51
N GLU A 259 -8.65 -21.88 -27.92
CA GLU A 259 -7.18 -21.98 -27.81
C GLU A 259 -6.72 -22.14 -26.36
N LEU A 260 -7.32 -21.37 -25.45
CA LEU A 260 -7.02 -21.52 -24.01
C LEU A 260 -7.35 -22.94 -23.50
N ALA A 261 -8.48 -23.48 -23.90
CA ALA A 261 -8.89 -24.83 -23.51
C ALA A 261 -7.93 -25.89 -24.08
N GLU A 262 -7.49 -25.72 -25.32
CA GLU A 262 -6.47 -26.59 -25.94
C GLU A 262 -5.12 -26.50 -25.21
N CYS A 263 -4.64 -25.29 -24.92
CA CYS A 263 -3.38 -25.09 -24.18
C CYS A 263 -3.35 -25.77 -22.80
N VAL A 264 -4.52 -25.88 -22.14
CA VAL A 264 -4.61 -26.53 -20.83
C VAL A 264 -5.16 -27.96 -20.90
N ASN A 265 -5.26 -28.55 -22.11
CA ASN A 265 -5.67 -29.92 -22.38
C ASN A 265 -7.05 -30.30 -21.77
N ILE A 266 -8.04 -29.41 -21.87
CA ILE A 266 -9.42 -29.69 -21.48
C ILE A 266 -10.40 -29.16 -22.53
N SER A 267 -11.63 -29.66 -22.53
CA SER A 267 -12.66 -29.09 -23.41
C SER A 267 -13.08 -27.69 -22.94
N ARG A 268 -13.51 -26.84 -23.90
CA ARG A 268 -14.09 -25.52 -23.61
C ARG A 268 -15.17 -25.58 -22.52
N ARG A 269 -16.09 -26.55 -22.59
CA ARG A 269 -17.15 -26.74 -21.58
C ARG A 269 -16.58 -27.02 -20.19
N GLN A 270 -15.47 -27.78 -20.10
CA GLN A 270 -14.81 -28.02 -18.83
C GLN A 270 -14.14 -26.76 -18.28
N LEU A 271 -13.50 -25.96 -19.15
CA LEU A 271 -12.91 -24.68 -18.78
C LEU A 271 -13.96 -23.71 -18.25
N GLU A 272 -15.07 -23.51 -18.99
CA GLU A 272 -16.18 -22.66 -18.57
C GLU A 272 -16.77 -23.09 -17.23
N ARG A 273 -16.99 -24.41 -17.01
CA ARG A 273 -17.48 -24.93 -15.74
C ARG A 273 -16.53 -24.68 -14.57
N ARG A 274 -15.20 -24.80 -14.80
CA ARG A 274 -14.18 -24.51 -13.78
C ARG A 274 -14.14 -23.04 -13.45
N PHE A 275 -14.19 -22.16 -14.45
CA PHE A 275 -14.26 -20.72 -14.23
C PHE A 275 -15.50 -20.34 -13.42
N CYS A 276 -16.69 -20.80 -13.79
CA CYS A 276 -17.92 -20.52 -13.05
C CYS A 276 -17.85 -21.02 -11.60
N ARG A 277 -17.25 -22.22 -11.39
CA ARG A 277 -17.17 -22.83 -10.04
C ARG A 277 -16.16 -22.12 -9.12
N PHE A 278 -14.97 -21.79 -9.62
CA PHE A 278 -13.87 -21.32 -8.79
C PHE A 278 -13.63 -19.81 -8.88
N VAL A 279 -14.00 -19.18 -9.99
CA VAL A 279 -13.82 -17.74 -10.23
C VAL A 279 -15.16 -16.98 -10.12
N GLY A 280 -16.29 -17.68 -10.25
CA GLY A 280 -17.62 -17.06 -10.21
C GLY A 280 -18.00 -16.33 -11.51
N ALA A 281 -17.25 -16.51 -12.59
CA ALA A 281 -17.47 -15.84 -13.86
C ALA A 281 -17.17 -16.76 -15.05
N THR A 282 -17.63 -16.37 -16.25
CA THR A 282 -17.21 -17.04 -17.48
C THR A 282 -15.79 -16.63 -17.87
N PRO A 283 -15.00 -17.49 -18.56
CA PRO A 283 -13.67 -17.15 -19.04
C PRO A 283 -13.64 -15.86 -19.87
N THR A 284 -14.61 -15.68 -20.75
CA THR A 284 -14.74 -14.50 -21.63
C THR A 284 -14.93 -13.22 -20.82
N ARG A 285 -15.79 -13.26 -19.79
CA ARG A 285 -16.03 -12.12 -18.92
C ARG A 285 -14.80 -11.79 -18.10
N TYR A 286 -14.17 -12.79 -17.48
CA TYR A 286 -12.94 -12.62 -16.72
C TYR A 286 -11.82 -12.00 -17.58
N TYR A 287 -11.62 -12.52 -18.80
CA TYR A 287 -10.58 -12.03 -19.70
C TYR A 287 -10.83 -10.58 -20.15
N LEU A 288 -12.10 -10.22 -20.43
CA LEU A 288 -12.46 -8.85 -20.72
C LEU A 288 -12.13 -7.91 -19.56
N GLU A 289 -12.50 -8.28 -18.32
CA GLU A 289 -12.23 -7.50 -17.12
C GLU A 289 -10.73 -7.34 -16.86
N LEU A 290 -9.95 -8.40 -17.08
CA LEU A 290 -8.50 -8.39 -16.98
C LEU A 290 -7.88 -7.34 -17.95
N ARG A 291 -8.30 -7.33 -19.20
CA ARG A 291 -7.84 -6.39 -20.24
C ARG A 291 -8.24 -4.95 -19.93
N LEU A 292 -9.46 -4.72 -19.45
CA LEU A 292 -9.96 -3.40 -19.07
C LEU A 292 -9.20 -2.87 -17.83
N THR A 293 -8.89 -3.73 -16.86
CA THR A 293 -8.08 -3.37 -15.70
C THR A 293 -6.68 -2.94 -16.12
N ARG A 294 -6.04 -3.68 -17.05
CA ARG A 294 -4.75 -3.30 -17.61
C ARG A 294 -4.81 -1.97 -18.36
N ALA A 295 -5.86 -1.76 -19.14
CA ALA A 295 -6.08 -0.49 -19.85
C ALA A 295 -6.17 0.68 -18.85
N ARG A 296 -6.91 0.52 -17.76
CA ARG A 296 -7.01 1.52 -16.71
C ARG A 296 -5.65 1.88 -16.12
N GLN A 297 -4.83 0.87 -15.78
CA GLN A 297 -3.48 1.10 -15.28
C GLN A 297 -2.65 1.93 -16.27
N LEU A 298 -2.65 1.57 -17.57
CA LEU A 298 -1.93 2.31 -18.60
C LEU A 298 -2.45 3.74 -18.78
N ILE A 299 -3.76 3.98 -18.64
CA ILE A 299 -4.36 5.32 -18.66
C ILE A 299 -3.84 6.20 -17.54
N LEU A 300 -3.69 5.63 -16.33
CA LEU A 300 -3.25 6.36 -15.14
C LEU A 300 -1.73 6.53 -15.04
N GLN A 301 -0.96 5.54 -15.53
CA GLN A 301 0.48 5.45 -15.33
C GLN A 301 1.31 5.86 -16.55
N SER A 302 0.67 6.15 -17.69
CA SER A 302 1.39 6.53 -18.89
C SER A 302 0.73 7.69 -19.64
N ASN A 303 1.54 8.44 -20.41
CA ASN A 303 1.06 9.49 -21.32
C ASN A 303 0.70 8.94 -22.72
N ARG A 304 0.57 7.61 -22.88
CA ARG A 304 0.22 6.99 -24.16
C ARG A 304 -1.16 7.46 -24.65
N PRO A 305 -1.34 7.68 -25.95
CA PRO A 305 -2.66 7.89 -26.54
C PRO A 305 -3.63 6.78 -26.15
N ILE A 306 -4.89 7.11 -25.89
CA ILE A 306 -5.90 6.12 -25.48
C ILE A 306 -6.14 5.08 -26.56
N THR A 307 -5.97 5.47 -27.84
CA THR A 307 -5.99 4.55 -28.99
C THR A 307 -4.92 3.47 -28.89
N ASP A 308 -3.70 3.85 -28.51
CA ASP A 308 -2.56 2.93 -28.39
C ASP A 308 -2.75 1.99 -27.18
N ILE A 309 -3.35 2.50 -26.12
CA ILE A 309 -3.73 1.70 -24.95
C ILE A 309 -4.80 0.66 -25.32
N ALA A 310 -5.78 1.02 -26.14
CA ALA A 310 -6.76 0.07 -26.63
C ALA A 310 -6.10 -1.10 -27.40
N ILE A 311 -5.15 -0.80 -28.28
CA ILE A 311 -4.40 -1.81 -29.03
C ILE A 311 -3.56 -2.66 -28.08
N ALA A 312 -2.76 -2.03 -27.21
CA ALA A 312 -1.89 -2.70 -26.23
C ALA A 312 -2.65 -3.57 -25.20
N THR A 313 -3.97 -3.45 -25.14
CA THR A 313 -4.85 -4.29 -24.33
C THR A 313 -5.77 -5.19 -25.17
N GLY A 314 -5.38 -5.41 -26.43
CA GLY A 314 -5.96 -6.41 -27.34
C GLY A 314 -7.33 -6.05 -27.90
N PHE A 315 -7.72 -4.76 -27.93
CA PHE A 315 -8.96 -4.34 -28.55
C PHE A 315 -8.71 -4.00 -30.03
N CYS A 316 -9.35 -4.74 -30.93
CA CYS A 316 -9.26 -4.51 -32.37
C CYS A 316 -10.01 -3.23 -32.84
N SER A 317 -10.88 -2.66 -32.00
CA SER A 317 -11.67 -1.48 -32.31
C SER A 317 -11.70 -0.52 -31.14
N PHE A 318 -11.31 0.73 -31.40
CA PHE A 318 -11.40 1.80 -30.40
C PHE A 318 -12.84 2.03 -29.91
N ALA A 319 -13.82 1.95 -30.79
CA ALA A 319 -15.23 2.11 -30.43
C ALA A 319 -15.69 1.02 -29.44
N ASN A 320 -15.29 -0.24 -29.67
CA ASN A 320 -15.58 -1.34 -28.76
C ASN A 320 -14.86 -1.15 -27.42
N PHE A 321 -13.57 -0.78 -27.44
CA PHE A 321 -12.83 -0.46 -26.22
C PHE A 321 -13.52 0.64 -25.41
N HIS A 322 -13.84 1.77 -26.07
CA HIS A 322 -14.47 2.92 -25.41
C HIS A 322 -15.83 2.55 -24.77
N MET A 323 -16.66 1.79 -25.47
CA MET A 323 -17.95 1.31 -24.98
C MET A 323 -17.75 0.39 -23.77
N ARG A 324 -16.90 -0.65 -23.91
CA ARG A 324 -16.64 -1.63 -22.82
C ARG A 324 -16.01 -0.99 -21.60
N PHE A 325 -15.09 -0.05 -21.79
CA PHE A 325 -14.46 0.68 -20.69
C PHE A 325 -15.47 1.54 -19.93
N ARG A 326 -16.33 2.28 -20.68
CA ARG A 326 -17.39 3.08 -20.06
C ARG A 326 -18.43 2.22 -19.33
N ASP A 327 -18.84 1.11 -19.92
CA ASP A 327 -19.81 0.19 -19.30
C ASP A 327 -19.25 -0.43 -18.01
N PHE A 328 -17.95 -0.64 -17.97
CA PHE A 328 -17.26 -1.25 -16.83
C PHE A 328 -16.92 -0.26 -15.71
N PHE A 329 -16.36 0.91 -16.06
CA PHE A 329 -15.90 1.92 -15.10
C PHE A 329 -16.88 3.08 -14.90
N GLY A 330 -17.99 3.12 -15.58
CA GLY A 330 -19.01 4.17 -15.51
C GLY A 330 -18.66 5.47 -16.24
N VAL A 331 -17.41 5.64 -16.68
CA VAL A 331 -16.91 6.86 -17.32
C VAL A 331 -16.05 6.54 -18.55
N ALA A 332 -15.97 7.47 -19.48
CA ALA A 332 -15.15 7.30 -20.69
C ALA A 332 -13.64 7.32 -20.34
N PRO A 333 -12.77 6.63 -21.11
CA PRO A 333 -11.33 6.57 -20.86
C PRO A 333 -10.65 7.94 -20.76
N SER A 334 -11.02 8.89 -21.61
CA SER A 334 -10.49 10.25 -21.60
C SER A 334 -10.91 11.03 -20.37
N SER A 335 -12.17 10.91 -19.97
CA SER A 335 -12.69 11.54 -18.74
C SER A 335 -12.06 10.92 -17.49
N TYR A 336 -11.76 9.62 -17.51
CA TYR A 336 -11.08 8.93 -16.44
C TYR A 336 -9.67 9.51 -16.21
N ARG A 337 -8.88 9.70 -17.27
CA ARG A 337 -7.56 10.37 -17.24
C ARG A 337 -7.66 11.81 -16.73
N ALA A 338 -8.54 12.62 -17.30
CA ALA A 338 -8.69 14.03 -16.94
C ALA A 338 -9.13 14.24 -15.48
N THR A 339 -9.94 13.34 -14.93
CA THR A 339 -10.35 13.39 -13.52
C THR A 339 -9.18 13.08 -12.59
N TYR A 340 -8.31 12.15 -12.97
CA TYR A 340 -7.11 11.81 -12.21
C TYR A 340 -6.07 12.95 -12.24
N GLU A 341 -5.83 13.56 -13.41
CA GLU A 341 -4.91 14.69 -13.58
C GLU A 341 -5.34 15.95 -12.79
N ARG A 342 -6.65 16.18 -12.64
CA ARG A 342 -7.19 17.32 -11.84
C ARG A 342 -7.06 17.09 -10.33
N ARG A 343 -6.85 15.87 -9.88
CA ARG A 343 -6.68 15.53 -8.46
C ARG A 343 -5.21 15.47 -8.03
N ARG A 344 -4.29 15.57 -8.98
CA ARG A 344 -2.85 15.77 -8.76
C ARG A 344 -2.52 17.25 -8.65
#